data_21a38ecd67cad3f903c5c2e2c76f521f
#
_entry.id   21a38ecd67cad3f903c5c2e2c76f521f
#
_cell.length_a   1.000
_cell.length_b   1.000
_cell.length_c   1.000
_cell.angle_alpha   90.00
_cell.angle_beta   90.00
_cell.angle_gamma   90.00
#
_symmetry.space_group_name_H-M   'P 1'
#
loop_
_entity.id
_entity.type
_entity.pdbx_description
1 polymer ?
#
loop_
_entity_poly.entity_id
_entity_poly.type
_entity_poly.pdbx_seq_one_letter_code
_entity_poly.pdbx_strand_id
1 'polypeptide(L)'
;KTCPSWKNTIYENKILQSNYFNDLNEELIEKIKNGEFLLNQKKNEKDQINQLKWRHYNILLSLKYLKQLKKEKINLVEAGVADGLTAWFALSFLEREKINYNQFTLIDSWEQMKLSLLKQSESKQVGRHKENDIEITKKNLVIFEKTKFLKGFIPDVLDKYKENEAMIDWLHIDLNSSIATKEILEFFSNKLNKNAIIIFDDYGWPNHEESRIEIDKWSMKKSGILWPLPTGQALFFNI
;
A
#
# COMPACT_ATOMS: atom_id res chain seq x y z
N LYS A 1 -14.20 1.71 -17.26
CA LYS A 1 -15.49 1.07 -16.92
C LYS A 1 -15.37 0.63 -15.46
N THR A 2 -16.03 1.31 -14.55
CA THR A 2 -16.16 0.88 -13.16
C THR A 2 -16.90 -0.44 -13.14
N CYS A 3 -16.40 -1.43 -12.41
CA CYS A 3 -17.09 -2.71 -12.28
C CYS A 3 -18.44 -2.47 -11.57
N PRO A 4 -19.59 -2.68 -12.23
CA PRO A 4 -20.89 -2.30 -11.66
C PRO A 4 -21.31 -3.10 -10.45
N SER A 5 -20.73 -4.29 -10.25
CA SER A 5 -21.09 -5.22 -9.20
C SER A 5 -20.59 -4.84 -7.80
N TRP A 6 -19.64 -3.91 -7.72
CA TRP A 6 -19.03 -3.51 -6.43
C TRP A 6 -19.95 -2.70 -5.52
N LYS A 7 -20.89 -1.94 -6.10
CA LYS A 7 -21.77 -1.10 -5.28
C LYS A 7 -22.70 -1.89 -4.36
N ASN A 8 -23.09 -3.10 -4.76
CA ASN A 8 -24.18 -3.78 -4.10
C ASN A 8 -23.84 -5.11 -3.43
N THR A 9 -22.68 -5.72 -3.67
CA THR A 9 -22.41 -7.07 -3.19
C THR A 9 -21.48 -7.13 -1.99
N ILE A 10 -20.44 -6.29 -1.93
CA ILE A 10 -19.45 -6.36 -0.85
C ILE A 10 -19.90 -5.53 0.36
N TYR A 11 -20.55 -4.40 0.12
CA TYR A 11 -20.89 -3.44 1.17
C TYR A 11 -22.18 -3.76 1.92
N GLU A 12 -23.10 -4.47 1.27
CA GLU A 12 -24.40 -4.83 1.83
C GLU A 12 -24.42 -6.24 2.40
N ASN A 13 -23.41 -7.05 2.10
CA ASN A 13 -23.40 -8.43 2.53
C ASN A 13 -22.96 -8.57 3.98
N LYS A 14 -23.90 -8.94 4.84
CA LYS A 14 -23.69 -9.16 6.28
C LYS A 14 -22.61 -10.18 6.62
N ILE A 15 -22.20 -11.03 5.68
CA ILE A 15 -21.12 -12.03 5.85
C ILE A 15 -19.74 -11.38 5.97
N LEU A 16 -19.55 -10.19 5.37
CA LEU A 16 -18.34 -9.41 5.48
C LEU A 16 -18.38 -8.39 6.63
N GLN A 17 -19.31 -8.56 7.55
CA GLN A 17 -19.48 -7.77 8.76
C GLN A 17 -18.24 -7.81 9.66
N SER A 18 -17.18 -7.18 9.24
CA SER A 18 -16.54 -6.30 10.18
C SER A 18 -17.20 -4.92 9.99
N ASN A 19 -18.01 -4.50 10.92
CA ASN A 19 -18.47 -3.11 11.00
C ASN A 19 -17.29 -2.14 10.87
N TYR A 20 -16.10 -2.57 11.29
CA TYR A 20 -14.83 -1.84 11.22
C TYR A 20 -14.43 -1.31 9.86
N PHE A 21 -14.76 -1.99 8.76
CA PHE A 21 -14.36 -1.50 7.43
C PHE A 21 -15.10 -0.22 7.05
N ASN A 22 -16.41 -0.21 7.20
CA ASN A 22 -17.23 0.97 6.94
C ASN A 22 -16.93 2.07 7.94
N ASP A 23 -16.85 1.73 9.22
CA ASP A 23 -16.54 2.67 10.30
C ASP A 23 -15.20 3.37 10.08
N LEU A 24 -14.15 2.64 9.67
CA LEU A 24 -12.86 3.23 9.36
C LEU A 24 -12.89 4.16 8.15
N ASN A 25 -13.64 3.80 7.09
CA ASN A 25 -13.77 4.68 5.94
C ASN A 25 -14.57 5.95 6.29
N GLU A 26 -15.62 5.83 7.09
CA GLU A 26 -16.41 6.98 7.55
C GLU A 26 -15.58 7.88 8.47
N GLU A 27 -14.83 7.31 9.40
CA GLU A 27 -13.92 8.05 10.27
C GLU A 27 -12.86 8.80 9.45
N LEU A 28 -12.24 8.16 8.45
CA LEU A 28 -11.27 8.82 7.58
C LEU A 28 -11.90 9.99 6.80
N ILE A 29 -13.11 9.80 6.28
CA ILE A 29 -13.87 10.86 5.60
C ILE A 29 -14.14 12.04 6.54
N GLU A 30 -14.52 11.78 7.79
CA GLU A 30 -14.77 12.82 8.77
C GLU A 30 -13.49 13.56 9.14
N LYS A 31 -12.38 12.85 9.37
CA LYS A 31 -11.07 13.46 9.64
C LYS A 31 -10.63 14.40 8.51
N ILE A 32 -10.84 14.00 7.26
CA ILE A 32 -10.53 14.86 6.11
C ILE A 32 -11.41 16.12 6.12
N LYS A 33 -12.73 15.98 6.32
CA LYS A 33 -13.65 17.11 6.37
C LYS A 33 -13.32 18.10 7.49
N ASN A 34 -12.86 17.59 8.62
CA ASN A 34 -12.51 18.38 9.79
C ASN A 34 -11.08 18.96 9.71
N GLY A 35 -10.32 18.65 8.65
CA GLY A 35 -8.93 19.08 8.51
C GLY A 35 -7.94 18.36 9.44
N GLU A 36 -8.35 17.25 10.05
CA GLU A 36 -7.50 16.42 10.88
C GLU A 36 -6.63 15.47 10.05
N PHE A 37 -7.08 15.10 8.85
CA PHE A 37 -6.32 14.40 7.83
C PHE A 37 -6.22 15.27 6.59
N LEU A 38 -4.99 15.57 6.16
CA LEU A 38 -4.71 16.50 5.07
C LEU A 38 -4.46 15.74 3.76
N LEU A 39 -4.99 16.29 2.66
CA LEU A 39 -4.72 15.78 1.32
C LEU A 39 -3.85 16.77 0.55
N ASN A 40 -2.82 16.27 -0.14
CA ASN A 40 -1.97 17.08 -1.00
C ASN A 40 -2.72 17.63 -2.21
N GLN A 41 -3.70 16.87 -2.72
CA GLN A 41 -4.52 17.28 -3.85
C GLN A 41 -5.91 17.68 -3.37
N LYS A 42 -6.33 18.90 -3.69
CA LYS A 42 -7.71 19.39 -3.49
C LYS A 42 -8.66 18.73 -4.49
N LYS A 43 -8.90 17.43 -4.40
CA LYS A 43 -9.98 16.74 -5.12
C LYS A 43 -11.18 16.63 -4.20
N ASN A 44 -12.34 16.28 -4.80
CA ASN A 44 -13.54 15.98 -4.03
C ASN A 44 -13.25 14.81 -3.07
N GLU A 45 -13.07 15.13 -1.81
CA GLU A 45 -12.51 14.27 -0.77
C GLU A 45 -13.31 13.00 -0.57
N LYS A 46 -14.64 13.13 -0.55
CA LYS A 46 -15.55 12.01 -0.38
C LYS A 46 -15.49 11.02 -1.54
N ASP A 47 -15.40 11.52 -2.77
CA ASP A 47 -15.36 10.66 -3.95
C ASP A 47 -14.01 9.96 -4.07
N GLN A 48 -12.91 10.60 -3.68
CA GLN A 48 -11.60 9.99 -3.67
C GLN A 48 -11.54 8.78 -2.73
N ILE A 49 -12.03 8.91 -1.50
CA ILE A 49 -12.05 7.80 -0.53
C ILE A 49 -13.01 6.71 -0.96
N ASN A 50 -14.19 7.07 -1.47
CA ASN A 50 -15.14 6.08 -1.98
C ASN A 50 -14.57 5.27 -3.16
N GLN A 51 -13.74 5.89 -4.01
CA GLN A 51 -13.05 5.18 -5.08
C GLN A 51 -11.97 4.23 -4.56
N LEU A 52 -11.39 4.50 -3.39
CA LEU A 52 -10.36 3.67 -2.77
C LEU A 52 -10.91 2.58 -1.84
N LYS A 53 -12.21 2.55 -1.56
CA LYS A 53 -12.81 1.58 -0.63
C LYS A 53 -12.41 0.13 -0.93
N TRP A 54 -12.43 -0.27 -2.18
CA TRP A 54 -12.06 -1.62 -2.58
C TRP A 54 -10.57 -1.94 -2.35
N ARG A 55 -9.68 -0.96 -2.49
CA ARG A 55 -8.24 -1.08 -2.16
C ARG A 55 -8.08 -1.30 -0.67
N HIS A 56 -8.67 -0.45 0.14
CA HIS A 56 -8.66 -0.57 1.59
C HIS A 56 -9.25 -1.89 2.09
N TYR A 57 -10.26 -2.42 1.39
CA TYR A 57 -10.81 -3.74 1.72
C TYR A 57 -9.77 -4.85 1.58
N ASN A 58 -8.98 -4.85 0.51
CA ASN A 58 -7.91 -5.84 0.32
C ASN A 58 -6.75 -5.65 1.31
N ILE A 59 -6.43 -4.41 1.69
CA ILE A 59 -5.51 -4.12 2.79
C ILE A 59 -6.00 -4.80 4.08
N LEU A 60 -7.26 -4.58 4.43
CA LEU A 60 -7.86 -5.18 5.61
C LEU A 60 -7.86 -6.72 5.56
N LEU A 61 -8.19 -7.32 4.43
CA LEU A 61 -8.16 -8.78 4.27
C LEU A 61 -6.76 -9.34 4.47
N SER A 62 -5.75 -8.68 3.91
CA SER A 62 -4.35 -9.10 4.05
C SER A 62 -3.87 -9.05 5.51
N LEU A 63 -4.27 -8.02 6.25
CA LEU A 63 -3.96 -7.91 7.68
C LEU A 63 -4.73 -8.92 8.54
N LYS A 64 -5.99 -9.22 8.18
CA LYS A 64 -6.75 -10.31 8.81
C LYS A 64 -6.10 -11.69 8.59
N TYR A 65 -5.58 -11.92 7.39
CA TYR A 65 -4.82 -13.14 7.10
C TYR A 65 -3.63 -13.26 8.06
N LEU A 66 -2.81 -12.22 8.20
CA LEU A 66 -1.67 -12.22 9.13
C LEU A 66 -2.10 -12.44 10.59
N LYS A 67 -3.22 -11.84 11.01
CA LYS A 67 -3.78 -12.08 12.35
C LYS A 67 -4.07 -13.56 12.62
N GLN A 68 -4.61 -14.27 11.61
CA GLN A 68 -4.91 -15.70 11.74
C GLN A 68 -3.66 -16.57 11.92
N LEU A 69 -2.49 -16.10 11.46
CA LEU A 69 -1.22 -16.80 11.65
C LEU A 69 -0.72 -16.72 13.10
N LYS A 70 -1.38 -15.93 13.96
CA LYS A 70 -1.06 -15.75 15.39
C LYS A 70 0.40 -15.38 15.66
N LYS A 71 1.02 -14.60 14.76
CA LYS A 71 2.35 -14.05 15.00
C LYS A 71 2.30 -13.09 16.18
N GLU A 72 3.30 -13.15 17.04
CA GLU A 72 3.39 -12.27 18.21
C GLU A 72 3.48 -10.80 17.80
N LYS A 73 4.30 -10.51 16.79
CA LYS A 73 4.46 -9.19 16.20
C LYS A 73 4.76 -9.31 14.71
N ILE A 74 4.34 -8.32 13.95
CA ILE A 74 4.57 -8.25 12.50
C ILE A 74 5.37 -6.99 12.14
N ASN A 75 6.09 -7.05 11.01
CA ASN A 75 6.78 -5.92 10.42
C ASN A 75 6.13 -5.58 9.07
N LEU A 76 5.85 -4.30 8.87
CA LEU A 76 5.13 -3.82 7.69
C LEU A 76 5.99 -2.81 6.92
N VAL A 77 5.86 -2.86 5.60
CA VAL A 77 6.47 -1.90 4.69
C VAL A 77 5.42 -1.45 3.67
N GLU A 78 5.37 -0.16 3.40
CA GLU A 78 4.64 0.42 2.28
C GLU A 78 5.59 1.22 1.41
N ALA A 79 5.55 0.99 0.10
CA ALA A 79 6.29 1.73 -0.90
C ALA A 79 5.32 2.43 -1.86
N GLY A 80 5.42 3.75 -1.90
CA GLY A 80 4.42 4.63 -2.50
C GLY A 80 3.34 4.97 -1.48
N VAL A 81 3.55 6.05 -0.72
CA VAL A 81 2.76 6.38 0.48
C VAL A 81 1.86 7.60 0.25
N ALA A 82 2.34 8.56 -0.56
CA ALA A 82 1.66 9.84 -0.82
C ALA A 82 1.19 10.52 0.48
N ASP A 83 -0.12 10.76 0.63
CA ASP A 83 -0.72 11.40 1.81
C ASP A 83 -0.79 10.48 3.05
N GLY A 84 -0.52 9.18 2.87
CA GLY A 84 -0.62 8.17 3.93
C GLY A 84 -2.02 7.62 4.16
N LEU A 85 -2.92 7.70 3.17
CA LEU A 85 -4.30 7.18 3.29
C LEU A 85 -4.32 5.68 3.61
N THR A 86 -3.58 4.88 2.84
CA THR A 86 -3.50 3.43 3.03
C THR A 86 -2.81 3.09 4.35
N ALA A 87 -1.68 3.78 4.66
CA ALA A 87 -0.98 3.60 5.93
C ALA A 87 -1.87 3.90 7.13
N TRP A 88 -2.63 5.01 7.11
CA TRP A 88 -3.57 5.36 8.17
C TRP A 88 -4.63 4.29 8.35
N PHE A 89 -5.21 3.81 7.25
CA PHE A 89 -6.23 2.77 7.27
C PHE A 89 -5.69 1.45 7.85
N ALA A 90 -4.50 1.04 7.40
CA ALA A 90 -3.84 -0.17 7.90
C ALA A 90 -3.52 -0.07 9.40
N LEU A 91 -2.93 1.04 9.85
CA LEU A 91 -2.56 1.27 11.24
C LEU A 91 -3.79 1.34 12.15
N SER A 92 -4.81 2.08 11.75
CA SER A 92 -6.08 2.15 12.51
C SER A 92 -6.74 0.79 12.63
N PHE A 93 -6.67 -0.03 11.57
CA PHE A 93 -7.17 -1.41 11.64
C PHE A 93 -6.35 -2.28 12.58
N LEU A 94 -5.01 -2.20 12.53
CA LEU A 94 -4.13 -2.95 13.44
C LEU A 94 -4.43 -2.64 14.90
N GLU A 95 -4.63 -1.38 15.24
CA GLU A 95 -4.96 -0.95 16.60
C GLU A 95 -6.32 -1.48 17.07
N ARG A 96 -7.36 -1.32 16.24
CA ARG A 96 -8.71 -1.82 16.56
C ARG A 96 -8.77 -3.33 16.77
N GLU A 97 -8.07 -4.06 15.93
CA GLU A 97 -7.99 -5.52 15.98
C GLU A 97 -6.95 -6.03 16.98
N LYS A 98 -6.24 -5.12 17.68
CA LYS A 98 -5.16 -5.42 18.64
C LYS A 98 -4.09 -6.33 18.03
N ILE A 99 -3.72 -6.08 16.78
CA ILE A 99 -2.65 -6.77 16.10
C ILE A 99 -1.33 -6.05 16.43
N ASN A 100 -0.44 -6.73 17.14
CA ASN A 100 0.83 -6.15 17.51
C ASN A 100 1.76 -6.08 16.30
N TYR A 101 2.43 -4.94 16.15
CA TYR A 101 3.49 -4.76 15.15
C TYR A 101 4.71 -4.11 15.78
N ASN A 102 5.89 -4.39 15.23
CA ASN A 102 7.13 -3.77 15.67
C ASN A 102 7.32 -2.39 15.03
N GLN A 103 7.21 -2.35 13.70
CA GLN A 103 7.42 -1.15 12.92
C GLN A 103 6.62 -1.20 11.63
N PHE A 104 6.17 -0.03 11.18
CA PHE A 104 5.67 0.20 9.83
C PHE A 104 6.60 1.17 9.11
N THR A 105 7.38 0.66 8.17
CA THR A 105 8.28 1.48 7.36
C THR A 105 7.56 1.99 6.12
N LEU A 106 7.60 3.30 5.93
CA LEU A 106 6.95 4.04 4.86
C LEU A 106 8.03 4.60 3.92
N ILE A 107 8.04 4.13 2.68
CA ILE A 107 9.05 4.48 1.68
C ILE A 107 8.38 5.26 0.55
N ASP A 108 8.79 6.49 0.34
CA ASP A 108 8.32 7.32 -0.76
C ASP A 108 9.38 8.39 -1.10
N SER A 109 9.34 8.92 -2.30
CA SER A 109 10.15 10.08 -2.65
C SER A 109 9.58 11.36 -2.07
N TRP A 110 8.26 11.44 -1.91
CA TRP A 110 7.50 12.67 -1.66
C TRP A 110 7.93 13.81 -2.61
N GLU A 111 8.18 13.44 -3.85
CA GLU A 111 8.57 14.33 -4.94
C GLU A 111 7.90 13.87 -6.24
N GLN A 112 7.91 14.76 -7.23
CA GLN A 112 7.40 14.43 -8.56
C GLN A 112 8.17 13.27 -9.22
N MET A 113 7.46 12.49 -10.04
CA MET A 113 8.05 11.41 -10.83
C MET A 113 9.07 11.97 -11.83
N LYS A 114 10.29 11.38 -11.87
CA LYS A 114 11.41 11.78 -12.74
C LYS A 114 11.51 10.86 -13.93
N LEU A 115 11.77 11.41 -15.12
CA LEU A 115 11.92 10.63 -16.36
C LEU A 115 13.03 9.58 -16.24
N SER A 116 14.13 9.88 -15.54
CA SER A 116 15.26 8.96 -15.35
C SER A 116 14.92 7.68 -14.59
N LEU A 117 13.78 7.64 -13.92
CA LEU A 117 13.28 6.49 -13.11
C LEU A 117 12.10 5.77 -13.77
N LEU A 118 11.87 6.04 -15.06
CA LEU A 118 10.73 5.52 -15.80
C LEU A 118 11.22 4.91 -17.13
N LYS A 119 10.56 3.85 -17.58
CA LYS A 119 10.71 3.38 -18.96
C LYS A 119 10.03 4.37 -19.91
N GLN A 120 10.38 4.33 -21.20
CA GLN A 120 9.78 5.21 -22.21
C GLN A 120 8.26 5.05 -22.29
N SER A 121 7.76 3.84 -22.15
CA SER A 121 6.32 3.50 -22.11
C SER A 121 5.59 4.14 -20.92
N GLU A 122 6.31 4.46 -19.84
CA GLU A 122 5.80 5.07 -18.62
C GLU A 122 5.93 6.60 -18.59
N SER A 123 6.38 7.23 -19.69
CA SER A 123 6.66 8.68 -19.75
C SER A 123 5.49 9.59 -19.36
N LYS A 124 4.25 9.09 -19.47
CA LYS A 124 3.04 9.81 -18.99
C LYS A 124 3.00 10.01 -17.47
N GLN A 125 3.83 9.29 -16.72
CA GLN A 125 3.93 9.44 -15.27
C GLN A 125 4.83 10.61 -14.84
N VAL A 126 5.62 11.16 -15.76
CA VAL A 126 6.54 12.27 -15.47
C VAL A 126 5.78 13.46 -14.89
N GLY A 127 6.31 14.02 -13.83
CA GLY A 127 5.73 15.20 -13.15
C GLY A 127 4.51 14.91 -12.28
N ARG A 128 3.99 13.65 -12.25
CA ARG A 128 2.94 13.29 -11.29
C ARG A 128 3.47 13.35 -9.86
N HIS A 129 2.56 13.51 -8.93
CA HIS A 129 2.84 13.56 -7.48
C HIS A 129 3.72 14.76 -7.03
N LYS A 130 3.78 15.83 -7.85
CA LYS A 130 4.55 17.04 -7.51
C LYS A 130 4.05 17.76 -6.25
N GLU A 131 2.79 17.52 -5.87
CA GLU A 131 2.15 18.10 -4.69
C GLU A 131 2.42 17.27 -3.42
N ASN A 132 3.05 16.10 -3.53
CA ASN A 132 3.31 15.25 -2.37
C ASN A 132 4.30 15.91 -1.40
N ASP A 133 3.95 15.91 -0.13
CA ASP A 133 4.77 16.48 0.94
C ASP A 133 4.83 15.51 2.13
N ILE A 134 6.04 15.12 2.50
CA ILE A 134 6.29 14.22 3.63
C ILE A 134 5.76 14.81 4.96
N GLU A 135 5.77 16.13 5.13
CA GLU A 135 5.31 16.75 6.37
C GLU A 135 3.80 16.61 6.54
N ILE A 136 3.04 16.60 5.44
CA ILE A 136 1.62 16.26 5.45
C ILE A 136 1.41 14.81 5.89
N THR A 137 2.16 13.87 5.31
CA THR A 137 2.07 12.45 5.67
C THR A 137 2.42 12.22 7.13
N LYS A 138 3.50 12.84 7.62
CA LYS A 138 3.87 12.76 9.04
C LYS A 138 2.79 13.30 9.97
N LYS A 139 2.14 14.40 9.59
CA LYS A 139 1.04 15.01 10.33
C LYS A 139 -0.18 14.09 10.40
N ASN A 140 -0.52 13.47 9.27
CA ASN A 140 -1.63 12.54 9.17
C ASN A 140 -1.42 11.27 10.03
N LEU A 141 -0.17 10.88 10.22
CA LEU A 141 0.19 9.63 10.90
C LEU A 141 0.81 9.87 12.29
N VAL A 142 0.76 11.10 12.80
CA VAL A 142 1.45 11.51 14.05
C VAL A 142 1.06 10.67 15.28
N ILE A 143 -0.15 10.14 15.31
CA ILE A 143 -0.65 9.32 16.42
C ILE A 143 -0.04 7.90 16.45
N PHE A 144 0.60 7.46 15.38
CA PHE A 144 1.16 6.11 15.24
C PHE A 144 2.69 6.13 15.47
N GLU A 145 3.11 5.95 16.71
CA GLU A 145 4.52 6.11 17.14
C GLU A 145 5.49 5.15 16.47
N LYS A 146 5.02 3.99 15.99
CA LYS A 146 5.88 2.95 15.38
C LYS A 146 6.02 3.10 13.86
N THR A 147 5.82 4.29 13.33
CA THR A 147 6.03 4.60 11.91
C THR A 147 7.46 5.10 11.67
N LYS A 148 8.10 4.59 10.61
CA LYS A 148 9.41 5.03 10.14
C LYS A 148 9.30 5.53 8.72
N PHE A 149 9.75 6.75 8.48
CA PHE A 149 9.72 7.38 7.16
C PHE A 149 11.09 7.31 6.49
N LEU A 150 11.16 6.75 5.30
CA LEU A 150 12.34 6.70 4.45
C LEU A 150 12.08 7.54 3.19
N LYS A 151 12.51 8.80 3.22
CA LYS A 151 12.38 9.70 2.08
C LYS A 151 13.49 9.49 1.07
N GLY A 152 13.11 9.23 -0.17
CA GLY A 152 14.00 9.14 -1.33
C GLY A 152 13.42 8.29 -2.45
N PHE A 153 14.09 8.34 -3.60
CA PHE A 153 13.74 7.51 -4.74
C PHE A 153 14.30 6.09 -4.58
N ILE A 154 13.55 5.09 -5.06
CA ILE A 154 14.03 3.72 -5.22
C ILE A 154 14.88 3.66 -6.49
N PRO A 155 16.10 3.03 -6.49
CA PRO A 155 16.62 2.18 -5.40
C PRO A 155 17.35 2.90 -4.28
N ASP A 156 17.83 4.13 -4.44
CA ASP A 156 18.80 4.81 -3.57
C ASP A 156 18.34 4.88 -2.10
N VAL A 157 17.03 5.04 -1.88
CA VAL A 157 16.46 5.10 -0.52
C VAL A 157 16.57 3.78 0.23
N LEU A 158 16.72 2.65 -0.48
CA LEU A 158 16.79 1.33 0.14
C LEU A 158 18.06 1.14 0.96
N ASP A 159 19.14 1.87 0.68
CA ASP A 159 20.37 1.89 1.49
C ASP A 159 20.12 2.39 2.94
N LYS A 160 19.03 3.18 3.12
CA LYS A 160 18.60 3.63 4.46
C LYS A 160 17.83 2.55 5.23
N TYR A 161 17.42 1.49 4.56
CA TYR A 161 16.82 0.32 5.20
C TYR A 161 17.96 -0.54 5.75
N LYS A 162 18.18 -0.50 7.07
CA LYS A 162 19.35 -1.12 7.70
C LYS A 162 19.38 -2.63 7.48
N GLU A 163 20.57 -3.19 7.24
CA GLU A 163 20.76 -4.63 7.05
C GLU A 163 20.22 -5.49 8.20
N ASN A 164 20.22 -4.96 9.41
CA ASN A 164 19.74 -5.63 10.63
C ASN A 164 18.23 -5.41 10.89
N GLU A 165 17.50 -4.83 9.95
CA GLU A 165 16.05 -4.71 10.11
C GLU A 165 15.39 -6.07 9.94
N ALA A 166 14.38 -6.30 10.77
CA ALA A 166 13.68 -7.58 10.84
C ALA A 166 13.05 -7.94 9.51
N MET A 167 12.91 -9.26 9.29
CA MET A 167 12.13 -9.81 8.18
C MET A 167 10.73 -9.23 8.17
N ILE A 168 10.16 -8.97 6.99
CA ILE A 168 8.85 -8.36 6.83
C ILE A 168 7.76 -9.40 6.64
N ASP A 169 6.57 -9.07 7.11
CA ASP A 169 5.38 -9.90 7.04
C ASP A 169 4.36 -9.34 6.05
N TRP A 170 4.42 -8.05 5.80
CA TRP A 170 3.47 -7.34 4.94
C TRP A 170 4.20 -6.29 4.12
N LEU A 171 4.01 -6.32 2.81
CA LEU A 171 4.55 -5.33 1.88
C LEU A 171 3.43 -4.84 0.97
N HIS A 172 3.20 -3.54 0.96
CA HIS A 172 2.32 -2.88 -0.01
C HIS A 172 3.16 -2.10 -1.02
N ILE A 173 2.91 -2.31 -2.30
CA ILE A 173 3.61 -1.66 -3.40
C ILE A 173 2.60 -0.90 -4.26
N ASP A 174 2.69 0.44 -4.22
CA ASP A 174 1.91 1.38 -5.03
C ASP A 174 2.87 2.37 -5.72
N LEU A 175 3.68 1.83 -6.63
CA LEU A 175 4.73 2.56 -7.35
C LEU A 175 4.36 2.70 -8.82
N ASN A 176 4.28 3.93 -9.29
CA ASN A 176 3.98 4.22 -10.69
C ASN A 176 5.21 4.08 -11.63
N SER A 177 6.14 3.15 -11.31
CA SER A 177 7.37 2.88 -12.02
C SER A 177 7.72 1.40 -11.96
N SER A 178 7.86 0.77 -13.13
CA SER A 178 8.29 -0.62 -13.24
C SER A 178 9.74 -0.82 -12.78
N ILE A 179 10.60 0.19 -12.95
CA ILE A 179 11.97 0.18 -12.46
C ILE A 179 11.97 0.09 -10.93
N ALA A 180 11.25 1.00 -10.28
CA ALA A 180 11.16 1.01 -8.82
C ALA A 180 10.48 -0.26 -8.27
N THR A 181 9.45 -0.77 -8.97
CA THR A 181 8.77 -2.03 -8.62
C THR A 181 9.73 -3.21 -8.67
N LYS A 182 10.55 -3.31 -9.72
CA LYS A 182 11.58 -4.35 -9.82
C LYS A 182 12.59 -4.26 -8.69
N GLU A 183 13.16 -3.10 -8.46
CA GLU A 183 14.21 -2.88 -7.47
C GLU A 183 13.73 -3.20 -6.04
N ILE A 184 12.53 -2.78 -5.67
CA ILE A 184 11.97 -3.07 -4.33
C ILE A 184 11.69 -4.57 -4.16
N LEU A 185 11.22 -5.26 -5.19
CA LEU A 185 10.99 -6.70 -5.16
C LEU A 185 12.29 -7.48 -5.01
N GLU A 186 13.33 -7.10 -5.74
CA GLU A 186 14.65 -7.71 -5.62
C GLU A 186 15.24 -7.48 -4.23
N PHE A 187 15.16 -6.26 -3.71
CA PHE A 187 15.67 -5.90 -2.39
C PHE A 187 14.99 -6.68 -1.25
N PHE A 188 13.67 -6.78 -1.26
CA PHE A 188 12.93 -7.49 -0.21
C PHE A 188 12.82 -9.00 -0.43
N SER A 189 13.29 -9.52 -1.56
CA SER A 189 13.20 -10.94 -1.91
C SER A 189 13.64 -11.91 -0.81
N ASN A 190 14.73 -11.58 -0.14
CA ASN A 190 15.32 -12.41 0.92
C ASN A 190 14.98 -11.90 2.33
N LYS A 191 14.08 -10.92 2.43
CA LYS A 191 13.63 -10.30 3.67
C LYS A 191 12.14 -10.60 3.97
N LEU A 192 11.52 -11.49 3.20
CA LEU A 192 10.14 -11.92 3.42
C LEU A 192 10.10 -13.08 4.41
N ASN A 193 9.34 -12.93 5.48
CA ASN A 193 8.99 -14.06 6.33
C ASN A 193 8.21 -15.12 5.58
N LYS A 194 8.28 -16.37 6.02
CA LYS A 194 7.32 -17.39 5.61
C LYS A 194 5.89 -16.89 5.91
N ASN A 195 4.99 -17.09 4.97
CA ASN A 195 3.61 -16.60 4.98
C ASN A 195 3.49 -15.06 4.97
N ALA A 196 4.55 -14.34 4.57
CA ALA A 196 4.41 -12.92 4.27
C ALA A 196 3.46 -12.71 3.10
N ILE A 197 2.82 -11.55 3.09
CA ILE A 197 1.93 -11.15 2.01
C ILE A 197 2.41 -9.86 1.36
N ILE A 198 2.44 -9.85 0.02
CA ILE A 198 2.69 -8.64 -0.76
C ILE A 198 1.40 -8.25 -1.47
N ILE A 199 1.11 -6.96 -1.48
CA ILE A 199 -0.01 -6.37 -2.22
C ILE A 199 0.57 -5.48 -3.30
N PHE A 200 0.20 -5.75 -4.54
CA PHE A 200 0.50 -4.92 -5.71
C PHE A 200 -0.75 -4.12 -6.07
N ASP A 201 -0.68 -2.80 -5.92
CA ASP A 201 -1.86 -1.96 -6.06
C ASP A 201 -2.33 -1.81 -7.51
N ASP A 202 -1.39 -1.66 -8.44
CA ASP A 202 -1.67 -1.34 -9.83
C ASP A 202 -1.47 -2.53 -10.81
N TYR A 203 -1.42 -3.78 -10.33
CA TYR A 203 -1.08 -4.96 -11.14
C TYR A 203 -1.90 -5.11 -12.42
N GLY A 204 -3.20 -4.92 -12.35
CA GLY A 204 -4.13 -5.08 -13.48
C GLY A 204 -4.63 -3.76 -14.08
N TRP A 205 -4.08 -2.62 -13.67
CA TRP A 205 -4.54 -1.32 -14.15
C TRP A 205 -3.93 -0.95 -15.51
N PRO A 206 -4.69 -0.28 -16.38
CA PRO A 206 -4.17 0.26 -17.63
C PRO A 206 -2.99 1.22 -17.39
N ASN A 207 -2.00 1.17 -18.27
CA ASN A 207 -0.74 1.92 -18.21
C ASN A 207 0.24 1.49 -17.10
N HIS A 208 0.03 0.32 -16.47
CA HIS A 208 0.93 -0.31 -15.51
C HIS A 208 1.41 -1.69 -16.00
N GLU A 209 1.32 -1.96 -17.31
CA GLU A 209 1.71 -3.22 -17.93
C GLU A 209 3.18 -3.57 -17.68
N GLU A 210 4.05 -2.58 -17.68
CA GLU A 210 5.48 -2.79 -17.40
C GLU A 210 5.71 -3.26 -15.97
N SER A 211 5.04 -2.67 -14.99
CA SER A 211 5.10 -3.11 -13.59
C SER A 211 4.58 -4.53 -13.44
N ARG A 212 3.47 -4.88 -14.09
CA ARG A 212 2.94 -6.25 -14.11
C ARG A 212 3.96 -7.25 -14.65
N ILE A 213 4.61 -6.93 -15.77
CA ILE A 213 5.64 -7.80 -16.36
C ILE A 213 6.78 -8.08 -15.37
N GLU A 214 7.25 -7.08 -14.64
CA GLU A 214 8.30 -7.26 -13.63
C GLU A 214 7.82 -8.09 -12.43
N ILE A 215 6.57 -7.90 -11.98
CA ILE A 215 5.94 -8.68 -10.91
C ILE A 215 5.80 -10.15 -11.34
N ASP A 216 5.32 -10.41 -12.56
CA ASP A 216 5.17 -11.78 -13.08
C ASP A 216 6.53 -12.49 -13.15
N LYS A 217 7.55 -11.84 -13.72
CA LYS A 217 8.91 -12.39 -13.79
C LYS A 217 9.51 -12.69 -12.42
N TRP A 218 9.26 -11.83 -11.45
CA TRP A 218 9.74 -12.00 -10.08
C TRP A 218 9.00 -13.15 -9.39
N SER A 219 7.68 -13.18 -9.47
CA SER A 219 6.85 -14.20 -8.81
C SER A 219 7.13 -15.62 -9.30
N MET A 220 7.41 -15.79 -10.60
CA MET A 220 7.78 -17.09 -11.18
C MET A 220 9.07 -17.68 -10.60
N LYS A 221 9.92 -16.86 -9.98
CA LYS A 221 11.19 -17.28 -9.36
C LYS A 221 11.06 -17.55 -7.86
N LYS A 222 9.86 -17.39 -7.30
CA LYS A 222 9.62 -17.46 -5.86
C LYS A 222 8.72 -18.63 -5.48
N SER A 223 8.95 -19.20 -4.30
CA SER A 223 8.03 -20.15 -3.70
C SER A 223 6.83 -19.39 -3.13
N GLY A 224 5.78 -19.24 -3.93
CA GLY A 224 4.61 -18.49 -3.53
C GLY A 224 3.50 -18.52 -4.57
N ILE A 225 2.40 -17.88 -4.25
CA ILE A 225 1.21 -17.80 -5.09
C ILE A 225 0.90 -16.35 -5.41
N LEU A 226 0.97 -15.98 -6.68
CA LEU A 226 0.48 -14.70 -7.17
C LEU A 226 -1.01 -14.83 -7.52
N TRP A 227 -1.84 -14.04 -6.86
CA TRP A 227 -3.29 -14.07 -6.99
C TRP A 227 -3.82 -12.71 -7.50
N PRO A 228 -4.06 -12.57 -8.81
CA PRO A 228 -4.69 -11.37 -9.36
C PRO A 228 -6.14 -11.21 -8.86
N LEU A 229 -6.51 -9.98 -8.55
CA LEU A 229 -7.84 -9.64 -8.05
C LEU A 229 -8.64 -8.88 -9.10
N PRO A 230 -9.98 -9.03 -9.11
CA PRO A 230 -10.86 -8.27 -10.01
C PRO A 230 -10.79 -6.75 -9.82
N THR A 231 -10.20 -6.31 -8.71
CA THR A 231 -9.98 -4.90 -8.36
C THR A 231 -8.86 -4.23 -9.15
N GLY A 232 -8.04 -5.01 -9.87
CA GLY A 232 -6.81 -4.54 -10.49
C GLY A 232 -5.59 -4.64 -9.58
N GLN A 233 -5.76 -5.00 -8.31
CA GLN A 233 -4.65 -5.37 -7.43
C GLN A 233 -4.25 -6.84 -7.64
N ALA A 234 -3.11 -7.24 -7.08
CA ALA A 234 -2.77 -8.65 -6.89
C ALA A 234 -2.19 -8.85 -5.50
N LEU A 235 -2.35 -10.08 -4.99
CA LEU A 235 -1.74 -10.54 -3.75
C LEU A 235 -0.67 -11.58 -4.08
N PHE A 236 0.46 -11.54 -3.40
CA PHE A 236 1.44 -12.62 -3.42
C PHE A 236 1.60 -13.19 -2.02
N PHE A 237 1.44 -14.48 -1.88
CA PHE A 237 1.63 -15.23 -0.64
C PHE A 237 2.97 -15.94 -0.71
N ASN A 238 3.91 -15.59 0.18
CA ASN A 238 5.21 -16.22 0.30
C ASN A 238 5.08 -17.52 1.11
N ILE A 239 5.34 -18.68 0.52
CA ILE A 239 5.15 -20.01 1.13
C ILE A 239 6.42 -20.56 1.75
#